data_b16e8403612c60603c1a599795117731
#
_entry.id   b16e8403612c60603c1a599795117731
#
_cell.length_a   1.000
_cell.length_b   1.000
_cell.length_c   1.000
_cell.angle_alpha   90.00
_cell.angle_beta   90.00
_cell.angle_gamma   90.00
#
_symmetry.space_group_name_H-M   'P 1'
#
loop_
_entity.id
_entity.type
_entity.pdbx_description
1 polymer ?
#
loop_
_entity_poly.entity_id
_entity_poly.type
_entity_poly.pdbx_seq_one_letter_code
_entity_poly.pdbx_strand_id
1 'polypeptide(L)'
;MAEKSLFLIDATAFCYRAYYALSGLATSGGQKTNAVYGFINILKKILKENRPDYLVCCFDLSRETFRSKKFAQYKMQRPAMPDDLVSQIPLIKEVVRAYGVPLFEKEGFEADDLIASLARKAASRSLAVTIVSNDKDILQLVNKRISVLSPRKEGDILYDPAKVQERFGVPPEKVAELIALTGDTADNIPGIPGVGEKTAQKLIREFGSLEGLLKEGADLKPPRIKEAVREHAARIKLNRELILLDQEPELNFDLEEARTGKPDYESLRSIFKKLEFKRLLGELPEEEKDLSAAAPARLYSRDEMEKALASAREMVLYGTGAGDLVFAAAGKFFCSVSDRELLRSALSDPRIKKTGHDLKKLKVALFNQGWALEGLGFDVMIASYLLNPSRSSYALEDLALENLEEFIRPGSLGPEAALSLIIKLKPALQDALKEKNLSGLFSDLEMPLAGVLAG
;
A
#
# COMPACT_ATOMS: atom_id res chain seq x y z
N MET A 1 19.01 -16.76 -26.48
CA MET A 1 18.89 -15.95 -25.27
C MET A 1 17.43 -15.57 -25.14
N ALA A 2 16.84 -15.61 -23.94
CA ALA A 2 15.48 -15.12 -23.76
C ALA A 2 15.40 -13.65 -24.15
N GLU A 3 14.32 -13.23 -24.81
CA GLU A 3 14.08 -11.85 -25.19
C GLU A 3 13.89 -11.03 -23.90
N LYS A 4 14.66 -9.94 -23.74
CA LYS A 4 14.54 -9.06 -22.56
C LYS A 4 13.21 -8.32 -22.58
N SER A 5 12.60 -8.17 -21.41
CA SER A 5 11.28 -7.57 -21.24
C SER A 5 11.32 -6.24 -20.48
N LEU A 6 10.56 -5.26 -20.96
CA LEU A 6 10.30 -4.00 -20.27
C LEU A 6 8.82 -3.90 -19.88
N PHE A 7 8.56 -3.60 -18.61
CA PHE A 7 7.21 -3.29 -18.12
C PHE A 7 7.09 -1.79 -17.86
N LEU A 8 6.01 -1.19 -18.36
CA LEU A 8 5.67 0.22 -18.17
C LEU A 8 4.35 0.30 -17.42
N ILE A 9 4.36 0.90 -16.24
CA ILE A 9 3.17 0.99 -15.37
C ILE A 9 2.57 2.39 -15.47
N ASP A 10 1.29 2.47 -15.81
CA ASP A 10 0.46 3.66 -15.64
C ASP A 10 0.17 3.85 -14.14
N ALA A 11 1.09 4.53 -13.46
CA ALA A 11 1.06 4.58 -12.01
C ALA A 11 -0.08 5.45 -11.47
N THR A 12 -0.42 6.55 -12.13
CA THR A 12 -1.52 7.43 -11.69
C THR A 12 -2.86 6.69 -11.71
N ALA A 13 -3.16 5.97 -12.78
CA ALA A 13 -4.40 5.18 -12.87
C ALA A 13 -4.46 4.11 -11.78
N PHE A 14 -3.34 3.47 -11.45
CA PHE A 14 -3.30 2.48 -10.37
C PHE A 14 -3.37 3.10 -8.97
N CYS A 15 -2.89 4.33 -8.76
CA CYS A 15 -3.12 5.07 -7.53
C CYS A 15 -4.62 5.30 -7.28
N TYR A 16 -5.34 5.78 -8.28
CA TYR A 16 -6.81 5.93 -8.20
C TYR A 16 -7.52 4.60 -7.96
N ARG A 17 -7.15 3.58 -8.70
CA ARG A 17 -7.73 2.23 -8.54
C ARG A 17 -7.52 1.70 -7.13
N ALA A 18 -6.32 1.80 -6.59
CA ALA A 18 -6.00 1.36 -5.24
C ALA A 18 -6.79 2.15 -4.19
N TYR A 19 -6.90 3.46 -4.37
CA TYR A 19 -7.65 4.35 -3.49
C TYR A 19 -9.12 3.96 -3.38
N TYR A 20 -9.79 3.70 -4.50
CA TYR A 20 -11.21 3.33 -4.50
C TYR A 20 -11.49 1.86 -4.22
N ALA A 21 -10.53 0.97 -4.43
CA ALA A 21 -10.70 -0.47 -4.19
C ALA A 21 -10.61 -0.83 -2.70
N LEU A 22 -9.90 -0.05 -1.91
CA LEU A 22 -9.65 -0.30 -0.49
C LEU A 22 -10.20 0.86 0.33
N SER A 23 -11.15 0.61 1.20
CA SER A 23 -11.69 1.61 2.12
C SER A 23 -11.22 1.34 3.55
N GLY A 24 -11.09 2.39 4.35
CA GLY A 24 -10.89 2.29 5.80
C GLY A 24 -9.45 2.05 6.27
N LEU A 25 -8.45 1.88 5.39
CA LEU A 25 -7.06 1.76 5.81
C LEU A 25 -6.47 3.13 6.19
N ALA A 26 -6.03 3.24 7.43
CA ALA A 26 -5.32 4.38 7.97
C ALA A 26 -4.36 3.93 9.08
N THR A 27 -3.36 4.74 9.37
CA THR A 27 -2.52 4.57 10.57
C THR A 27 -3.32 4.86 11.84
N SER A 28 -2.78 4.48 12.99
CA SER A 28 -3.34 4.83 14.30
C SER A 28 -3.49 6.34 14.50
N GLY A 29 -2.62 7.15 13.86
CA GLY A 29 -2.69 8.61 13.81
C GLY A 29 -3.71 9.17 12.82
N GLY A 30 -4.48 8.32 12.10
CA GLY A 30 -5.53 8.74 11.17
C GLY A 30 -5.07 9.05 9.75
N GLN A 31 -3.79 8.92 9.42
CA GLN A 31 -3.27 9.10 8.06
C GLN A 31 -3.80 8.01 7.13
N LYS A 32 -4.46 8.38 6.04
CA LYS A 32 -4.95 7.42 5.04
C LYS A 32 -3.79 6.74 4.31
N THR A 33 -3.90 5.43 4.12
CA THR A 33 -2.83 4.59 3.57
C THR A 33 -3.32 3.58 2.53
N ASN A 34 -4.60 3.59 2.22
CA ASN A 34 -5.26 2.64 1.32
C ASN A 34 -4.67 2.64 -0.09
N ALA A 35 -4.40 3.82 -0.68
CA ALA A 35 -3.81 3.91 -2.01
C ALA A 35 -2.37 3.37 -2.03
N VAL A 36 -1.56 3.72 -1.01
CA VAL A 36 -0.17 3.23 -0.89
C VAL A 36 -0.17 1.70 -0.79
N TYR A 37 -0.99 1.15 0.12
CA TYR A 37 -1.05 -0.30 0.32
C TYR A 37 -1.51 -1.05 -0.93
N GLY A 38 -2.55 -0.54 -1.59
CA GLY A 38 -3.06 -1.14 -2.83
C GLY A 38 -2.05 -1.07 -3.97
N PHE A 39 -1.36 0.05 -4.13
CA PHE A 39 -0.32 0.22 -5.15
C PHE A 39 0.85 -0.74 -4.93
N ILE A 40 1.33 -0.87 -3.68
CA ILE A 40 2.39 -1.84 -3.33
C ILE A 40 2.01 -3.26 -3.73
N ASN A 41 0.77 -3.68 -3.46
CA ASN A 41 0.33 -5.02 -3.83
C ASN A 41 0.31 -5.24 -5.35
N ILE A 42 -0.08 -4.23 -6.14
CA ILE A 42 -0.02 -4.28 -7.60
C ILE A 42 1.43 -4.39 -8.07
N LEU A 43 2.32 -3.52 -7.57
CA LEU A 43 3.73 -3.51 -7.93
C LEU A 43 4.40 -4.86 -7.60
N LYS A 44 4.17 -5.37 -6.39
CA LYS A 44 4.69 -6.68 -5.95
C LYS A 44 4.18 -7.83 -6.80
N LYS A 45 2.89 -7.79 -7.20
CA LYS A 45 2.32 -8.80 -8.11
C LYS A 45 3.07 -8.81 -9.43
N ILE A 46 3.27 -7.64 -10.04
CA ILE A 46 3.97 -7.51 -11.32
C ILE A 46 5.42 -8.03 -11.19
N LEU A 47 6.14 -7.62 -10.17
CA LEU A 47 7.52 -8.05 -9.92
C LEU A 47 7.63 -9.57 -9.71
N LYS A 48 6.69 -10.17 -8.96
CA LYS A 48 6.71 -11.60 -8.62
C LYS A 48 6.30 -12.49 -9.78
N GLU A 49 5.21 -12.14 -10.45
CA GLU A 49 4.59 -13.00 -11.47
C GLU A 49 5.27 -12.86 -12.83
N ASN A 50 5.69 -11.65 -13.19
CA ASN A 50 6.24 -11.37 -14.53
C ASN A 50 7.78 -11.31 -14.55
N ARG A 51 8.43 -11.06 -13.42
CA ARG A 51 9.89 -10.97 -13.28
C ARG A 51 10.55 -10.17 -14.41
N PRO A 52 10.13 -8.91 -14.63
CA PRO A 52 10.62 -8.10 -15.74
C PRO A 52 12.13 -7.83 -15.61
N ASP A 53 12.85 -7.82 -16.76
CA ASP A 53 14.26 -7.37 -16.78
C ASP A 53 14.35 -5.88 -16.49
N TYR A 54 13.35 -5.11 -16.98
CA TYR A 54 13.25 -3.67 -16.81
C TYR A 54 11.84 -3.29 -16.39
N LEU A 55 11.71 -2.32 -15.50
CA LEU A 55 10.42 -1.85 -14.99
C LEU A 55 10.47 -0.33 -14.79
N VAL A 56 9.40 0.37 -15.21
CA VAL A 56 9.27 1.83 -15.09
C VAL A 56 7.85 2.18 -14.67
N CYS A 57 7.71 3.17 -13.77
CA CYS A 57 6.44 3.77 -13.40
C CYS A 57 6.30 5.17 -14.02
N CYS A 58 5.19 5.44 -14.74
CA CYS A 58 4.87 6.75 -15.29
C CYS A 58 3.75 7.40 -14.48
N PHE A 59 3.95 8.67 -14.09
CA PHE A 59 3.00 9.46 -13.31
C PHE A 59 2.58 10.70 -14.08
N ASP A 60 1.31 11.11 -13.90
CA ASP A 60 0.89 12.45 -14.27
C ASP A 60 1.48 13.46 -13.27
N LEU A 61 2.07 14.53 -13.78
CA LEU A 61 2.62 15.58 -12.94
C LEU A 61 1.59 16.66 -12.64
N SER A 62 0.79 17.04 -13.64
CA SER A 62 -0.22 18.09 -13.53
C SER A 62 -1.43 17.81 -14.41
N ARG A 63 -2.50 18.58 -14.20
CA ARG A 63 -3.68 18.56 -15.09
C ARG A 63 -3.51 19.40 -16.35
N GLU A 64 -2.55 20.33 -16.33
CA GLU A 64 -2.25 21.18 -17.48
C GLU A 64 -1.36 20.43 -18.45
N THR A 65 -1.97 19.96 -19.54
CA THR A 65 -1.29 19.26 -20.61
C THR A 65 -1.50 19.97 -21.94
N PHE A 66 -0.78 19.59 -22.97
CA PHE A 66 -1.01 20.14 -24.30
C PHE A 66 -2.44 19.89 -24.78
N ARG A 67 -3.10 18.81 -24.33
CA ARG A 67 -4.51 18.49 -24.64
C ARG A 67 -5.47 19.49 -24.03
N SER A 68 -5.32 19.82 -22.74
CA SER A 68 -6.15 20.81 -22.07
C SER A 68 -5.97 22.23 -22.63
N LYS A 69 -4.74 22.56 -23.08
CA LYS A 69 -4.46 23.83 -23.78
C LYS A 69 -5.11 23.88 -25.17
N LYS A 70 -5.19 22.74 -25.85
CA LYS A 70 -5.78 22.64 -27.19
C LYS A 70 -7.30 22.56 -27.17
N PHE A 71 -7.86 21.91 -26.15
CA PHE A 71 -9.29 21.74 -25.94
C PHE A 71 -9.65 21.94 -24.47
N ALA A 72 -10.13 23.13 -24.12
CA ALA A 72 -10.40 23.53 -22.74
C ALA A 72 -11.39 22.60 -22.00
N GLN A 73 -12.27 21.90 -22.74
CA GLN A 73 -13.24 20.97 -22.17
C GLN A 73 -12.67 19.57 -21.93
N TYR A 74 -11.42 19.27 -22.33
CA TYR A 74 -10.77 17.99 -22.15
C TYR A 74 -10.68 17.64 -20.66
N LYS A 75 -11.22 16.48 -20.28
CA LYS A 75 -11.26 15.97 -18.89
C LYS A 75 -11.86 16.95 -17.85
N MET A 76 -12.57 18.00 -18.29
CA MET A 76 -13.06 19.06 -17.39
C MET A 76 -14.08 18.53 -16.36
N GLN A 77 -14.87 17.51 -16.72
CA GLN A 77 -15.84 16.90 -15.80
C GLN A 77 -15.20 15.95 -14.78
N ARG A 78 -13.92 15.60 -14.94
CA ARG A 78 -13.24 14.76 -13.95
C ARG A 78 -13.10 15.52 -12.63
N PRO A 79 -13.59 14.97 -11.48
CA PRO A 79 -13.43 15.62 -10.19
C PRO A 79 -11.95 15.84 -9.86
N ALA A 80 -11.68 16.77 -8.96
CA ALA A 80 -10.32 16.92 -8.41
C ALA A 80 -9.88 15.61 -7.74
N MET A 81 -8.56 15.37 -7.74
CA MET A 81 -8.02 14.26 -6.96
C MET A 81 -8.39 14.49 -5.49
N PRO A 82 -8.97 13.49 -4.80
CA PRO A 82 -9.28 13.62 -3.37
C PRO A 82 -8.02 13.99 -2.57
N ASP A 83 -8.15 14.90 -1.60
CA ASP A 83 -7.02 15.35 -0.77
C ASP A 83 -6.31 14.19 -0.07
N ASP A 84 -7.08 13.21 0.38
CA ASP A 84 -6.57 11.96 0.97
C ASP A 84 -5.70 11.17 -0.03
N LEU A 85 -5.99 11.22 -1.33
CA LEU A 85 -5.15 10.57 -2.34
C LEU A 85 -3.93 11.44 -2.67
N VAL A 86 -4.11 12.76 -2.77
CA VAL A 86 -3.00 13.71 -3.00
C VAL A 86 -1.89 13.51 -1.96
N SER A 87 -2.27 13.36 -0.68
CA SER A 87 -1.32 13.15 0.42
C SER A 87 -0.57 11.82 0.32
N GLN A 88 -1.11 10.82 -0.39
CA GLN A 88 -0.51 9.49 -0.55
C GLN A 88 0.42 9.38 -1.76
N ILE A 89 0.30 10.23 -2.78
CA ILE A 89 1.14 10.17 -3.98
C ILE A 89 2.64 10.26 -3.68
N PRO A 90 3.12 11.19 -2.83
CA PRO A 90 4.54 11.24 -2.47
C PRO A 90 5.04 9.94 -1.84
N LEU A 91 4.24 9.32 -0.95
CA LEU A 91 4.57 8.07 -0.29
C LEU A 91 4.65 6.90 -1.29
N ILE A 92 3.74 6.87 -2.28
CA ILE A 92 3.78 5.87 -3.36
C ILE A 92 5.07 6.04 -4.16
N LYS A 93 5.46 7.27 -4.50
CA LYS A 93 6.72 7.55 -5.22
C LYS A 93 7.95 7.15 -4.39
N GLU A 94 7.94 7.36 -3.08
CA GLU A 94 9.00 6.89 -2.18
C GLU A 94 9.12 5.36 -2.21
N VAL A 95 7.99 4.66 -2.12
CA VAL A 95 7.95 3.20 -2.22
C VAL A 95 8.47 2.70 -3.57
N VAL A 96 8.06 3.31 -4.68
CA VAL A 96 8.53 2.95 -6.03
C VAL A 96 10.05 3.06 -6.11
N ARG A 97 10.63 4.17 -5.62
CA ARG A 97 12.09 4.35 -5.56
C ARG A 97 12.77 3.31 -4.67
N ALA A 98 12.19 3.01 -3.50
CA ALA A 98 12.73 2.02 -2.59
C ALA A 98 12.68 0.59 -3.17
N TYR A 99 11.73 0.30 -4.08
CA TYR A 99 11.76 -0.94 -4.89
C TYR A 99 12.81 -0.91 -6.02
N GLY A 100 13.61 0.15 -6.14
CA GLY A 100 14.60 0.30 -7.21
C GLY A 100 13.97 0.51 -8.58
N VAL A 101 12.73 1.04 -8.63
CA VAL A 101 12.00 1.26 -9.88
C VAL A 101 12.08 2.75 -10.25
N PRO A 102 12.62 3.12 -11.42
CA PRO A 102 12.61 4.50 -11.90
C PRO A 102 11.19 4.96 -12.17
N LEU A 103 10.97 6.25 -11.93
CA LEU A 103 9.70 6.89 -12.22
C LEU A 103 9.90 8.06 -13.19
N PHE A 104 8.94 8.24 -14.09
CA PHE A 104 8.91 9.33 -15.04
C PHE A 104 7.64 10.16 -14.87
N GLU A 105 7.85 11.46 -14.90
CA GLU A 105 6.80 12.48 -14.92
C GLU A 105 7.32 13.67 -15.70
N LYS A 106 6.47 14.32 -16.49
CA LYS A 106 6.88 15.50 -17.28
C LYS A 106 5.76 16.51 -17.39
N GLU A 107 6.09 17.77 -17.15
CA GLU A 107 5.15 18.88 -17.30
C GLU A 107 4.63 18.99 -18.73
N GLY A 108 3.34 19.22 -18.87
CA GLY A 108 2.67 19.36 -20.16
C GLY A 108 2.29 18.05 -20.85
N PHE A 109 2.67 16.88 -20.30
CA PHE A 109 2.36 15.55 -20.81
C PHE A 109 1.65 14.71 -19.78
N GLU A 110 0.85 13.77 -20.25
CA GLU A 110 0.20 12.75 -19.42
C GLU A 110 1.07 11.50 -19.32
N ALA A 111 0.83 10.65 -18.31
CA ALA A 111 1.53 9.37 -18.14
C ALA A 111 1.47 8.51 -19.41
N ASP A 112 0.34 8.54 -20.13
CA ASP A 112 0.13 7.80 -21.38
C ASP A 112 1.10 8.22 -22.50
N ASP A 113 1.43 9.52 -22.60
CA ASP A 113 2.40 10.02 -23.59
C ASP A 113 3.81 9.54 -23.25
N LEU A 114 4.15 9.53 -21.94
CA LEU A 114 5.44 9.02 -21.47
C LEU A 114 5.56 7.53 -21.77
N ILE A 115 4.52 6.76 -21.45
CA ILE A 115 4.41 5.32 -21.74
C ILE A 115 4.59 5.07 -23.26
N ALA A 116 3.87 5.83 -24.10
CA ALA A 116 3.94 5.66 -25.54
C ALA A 116 5.36 5.91 -26.08
N SER A 117 6.00 7.01 -25.64
CA SER A 117 7.39 7.34 -26.03
C SER A 117 8.38 6.25 -25.59
N LEU A 118 8.31 5.82 -24.32
CA LEU A 118 9.18 4.77 -23.78
C LEU A 118 8.97 3.43 -24.46
N ALA A 119 7.70 3.05 -24.71
CA ALA A 119 7.36 1.80 -25.38
C ALA A 119 7.93 1.74 -26.81
N ARG A 120 7.78 2.83 -27.59
CA ARG A 120 8.35 2.90 -28.95
C ARG A 120 9.87 2.83 -28.94
N LYS A 121 10.54 3.60 -28.05
CA LYS A 121 12.00 3.59 -27.92
C LYS A 121 12.53 2.20 -27.53
N ALA A 122 11.87 1.51 -26.62
CA ALA A 122 12.24 0.15 -26.21
C ALA A 122 12.00 -0.89 -27.32
N ALA A 123 10.85 -0.82 -27.99
CA ALA A 123 10.51 -1.73 -29.08
C ALA A 123 11.46 -1.58 -30.28
N SER A 124 11.93 -0.35 -30.57
CA SER A 124 12.93 -0.11 -31.62
C SER A 124 14.30 -0.74 -31.29
N ARG A 125 14.59 -0.96 -30.00
CA ARG A 125 15.77 -1.68 -29.51
C ARG A 125 15.54 -3.19 -29.36
N SER A 126 14.48 -3.71 -29.96
CA SER A 126 14.12 -5.15 -29.98
C SER A 126 13.74 -5.73 -28.62
N LEU A 127 13.27 -4.91 -27.64
CA LEU A 127 12.70 -5.44 -26.41
C LEU A 127 11.22 -5.83 -26.58
N ALA A 128 10.81 -6.84 -25.82
CA ALA A 128 9.39 -7.11 -25.60
C ALA A 128 8.86 -6.11 -24.55
N VAL A 129 7.82 -5.35 -24.90
CA VAL A 129 7.25 -4.32 -24.02
C VAL A 129 5.87 -4.75 -23.57
N THR A 130 5.63 -4.71 -22.25
CA THR A 130 4.31 -4.90 -21.66
C THR A 130 3.90 -3.64 -20.93
N ILE A 131 2.87 -2.95 -21.42
CA ILE A 131 2.27 -1.81 -20.75
C ILE A 131 1.23 -2.33 -19.77
N VAL A 132 1.30 -1.90 -18.52
CA VAL A 132 0.33 -2.27 -17.48
C VAL A 132 -0.61 -1.08 -17.29
N SER A 133 -1.79 -1.14 -17.91
CA SER A 133 -2.83 -0.11 -17.83
C SER A 133 -4.21 -0.70 -18.08
N ASN A 134 -5.25 -0.04 -17.58
CA ASN A 134 -6.66 -0.34 -17.89
C ASN A 134 -7.26 0.66 -18.90
N ASP A 135 -6.49 1.64 -19.32
CA ASP A 135 -6.94 2.64 -20.29
C ASP A 135 -7.06 2.00 -21.68
N LYS A 136 -8.20 2.25 -22.32
CA LYS A 136 -8.48 1.73 -23.66
C LYS A 136 -7.65 2.45 -24.73
N ASP A 137 -7.25 3.69 -24.49
CA ASP A 137 -6.53 4.51 -25.45
C ASP A 137 -5.09 4.00 -25.65
N ILE A 138 -4.51 3.42 -24.61
CA ILE A 138 -3.20 2.74 -24.68
C ILE A 138 -3.19 1.57 -25.67
N LEU A 139 -4.35 0.96 -25.96
CA LEU A 139 -4.43 -0.18 -26.87
C LEU A 139 -4.09 0.15 -28.32
N GLN A 140 -4.03 1.45 -28.69
CA GLN A 140 -3.50 1.91 -29.98
C GLN A 140 -2.00 1.63 -30.18
N LEU A 141 -1.26 1.39 -29.07
CA LEU A 141 0.19 1.15 -29.10
C LEU A 141 0.53 -0.33 -29.35
N VAL A 142 -0.46 -1.23 -29.21
CA VAL A 142 -0.25 -2.66 -29.32
C VAL A 142 0.27 -3.05 -30.70
N ASN A 143 1.29 -3.87 -30.73
CA ASN A 143 1.86 -4.42 -31.98
C ASN A 143 2.61 -5.73 -31.67
N LYS A 144 3.43 -6.23 -32.59
CA LYS A 144 4.16 -7.51 -32.40
C LYS A 144 5.13 -7.50 -31.20
N ARG A 145 5.57 -6.32 -30.72
CA ARG A 145 6.52 -6.16 -29.61
C ARG A 145 5.93 -5.48 -28.40
N ILE A 146 4.80 -4.81 -28.55
CA ILE A 146 4.13 -4.07 -27.47
C ILE A 146 2.79 -4.76 -27.22
N SER A 147 2.60 -5.22 -25.99
CA SER A 147 1.33 -5.75 -25.47
C SER A 147 0.85 -4.90 -24.29
N VAL A 148 -0.44 -5.03 -23.94
CA VAL A 148 -1.03 -4.34 -22.78
C VAL A 148 -1.60 -5.38 -21.82
N LEU A 149 -1.09 -5.38 -20.59
CA LEU A 149 -1.61 -6.17 -19.48
C LEU A 149 -2.64 -5.31 -18.72
N SER A 150 -3.89 -5.77 -18.72
CA SER A 150 -4.98 -5.13 -17.99
C SER A 150 -5.32 -5.98 -16.75
N PRO A 151 -4.84 -5.62 -15.54
CA PRO A 151 -5.16 -6.34 -14.33
C PRO A 151 -6.66 -6.24 -14.00
N ARG A 152 -7.31 -7.39 -13.65
CA ARG A 152 -8.72 -7.45 -13.27
C ARG A 152 -8.91 -8.36 -12.06
N LYS A 153 -10.08 -8.26 -11.41
CA LYS A 153 -10.43 -9.15 -10.27
C LYS A 153 -10.59 -10.61 -10.71
N GLU A 154 -11.11 -10.82 -11.91
CA GLU A 154 -11.44 -12.13 -12.49
C GLU A 154 -10.27 -12.79 -13.25
N GLY A 155 -9.11 -12.15 -13.23
CA GLY A 155 -7.91 -12.56 -13.97
C GLY A 155 -7.44 -11.49 -14.94
N ASP A 156 -6.12 -11.38 -15.08
CA ASP A 156 -5.51 -10.36 -15.92
C ASP A 156 -5.74 -10.68 -17.40
N ILE A 157 -5.95 -9.64 -18.20
CA ILE A 157 -6.11 -9.78 -19.66
C ILE A 157 -4.87 -9.21 -20.34
N LEU A 158 -4.19 -10.02 -21.12
CA LEU A 158 -3.12 -9.57 -22.00
C LEU A 158 -3.70 -9.27 -23.38
N TYR A 159 -3.62 -8.02 -23.80
CA TYR A 159 -4.00 -7.57 -25.14
C TYR A 159 -2.81 -7.63 -26.09
N ASP A 160 -2.89 -8.52 -27.03
CA ASP A 160 -2.10 -8.58 -28.26
C ASP A 160 -2.89 -8.00 -29.43
N PRO A 161 -2.33 -7.90 -30.65
CA PRO A 161 -3.05 -7.37 -31.80
C PRO A 161 -4.35 -8.11 -32.10
N ALA A 162 -4.42 -9.43 -31.90
CA ALA A 162 -5.61 -10.23 -32.16
C ALA A 162 -6.74 -9.90 -31.17
N LYS A 163 -6.42 -9.77 -29.88
CA LYS A 163 -7.40 -9.38 -28.86
C LYS A 163 -7.88 -7.95 -28.98
N VAL A 164 -7.00 -7.02 -29.44
CA VAL A 164 -7.45 -5.66 -29.75
C VAL A 164 -8.42 -5.68 -30.92
N GLN A 165 -8.11 -6.43 -31.98
CA GLN A 165 -9.01 -6.62 -33.13
C GLN A 165 -10.34 -7.26 -32.72
N GLU A 166 -10.34 -8.26 -31.84
CA GLU A 166 -11.55 -8.87 -31.28
C GLU A 166 -12.41 -7.84 -30.52
N ARG A 167 -11.77 -7.03 -29.66
CA ARG A 167 -12.45 -6.05 -28.83
C ARG A 167 -13.04 -4.87 -29.60
N PHE A 168 -12.25 -4.30 -30.52
CA PHE A 168 -12.61 -3.06 -31.21
C PHE A 168 -13.09 -3.27 -32.65
N GLY A 169 -12.98 -4.48 -33.18
CA GLY A 169 -13.30 -4.76 -34.58
C GLY A 169 -12.39 -4.11 -35.60
N VAL A 170 -11.32 -3.43 -35.15
CA VAL A 170 -10.28 -2.80 -35.97
C VAL A 170 -8.91 -3.14 -35.39
N PRO A 171 -7.83 -3.12 -36.20
CA PRO A 171 -6.49 -3.39 -35.70
C PRO A 171 -6.01 -2.24 -34.79
N PRO A 172 -4.97 -2.46 -33.94
CA PRO A 172 -4.51 -1.50 -32.94
C PRO A 172 -4.25 -0.09 -33.49
N GLU A 173 -3.59 0.04 -34.62
CA GLU A 173 -3.27 1.31 -35.27
C GLU A 173 -4.49 2.10 -35.72
N LYS A 174 -5.69 1.50 -35.70
CA LYS A 174 -6.97 2.14 -36.01
C LYS A 174 -7.83 2.45 -34.78
N VAL A 175 -7.38 2.09 -33.60
CA VAL A 175 -8.14 2.32 -32.35
C VAL A 175 -8.32 3.82 -32.11
N ALA A 176 -7.29 4.65 -32.27
CA ALA A 176 -7.40 6.11 -32.12
C ALA A 176 -8.41 6.71 -33.11
N GLU A 177 -8.44 6.22 -34.35
CA GLU A 177 -9.40 6.67 -35.39
C GLU A 177 -10.84 6.25 -35.04
N LEU A 178 -11.00 5.04 -34.51
CA LEU A 178 -12.31 4.55 -34.03
C LEU A 178 -12.86 5.46 -32.92
N ILE A 179 -12.02 5.75 -31.92
CA ILE A 179 -12.41 6.57 -30.77
C ILE A 179 -12.66 8.02 -31.21
N ALA A 180 -11.92 8.53 -32.18
CA ALA A 180 -12.14 9.87 -32.74
C ALA A 180 -13.56 10.04 -33.34
N LEU A 181 -14.12 8.98 -33.90
CA LEU A 181 -15.49 8.96 -34.43
C LEU A 181 -16.56 8.74 -33.34
N THR A 182 -16.30 7.80 -32.44
CA THR A 182 -17.28 7.42 -31.40
C THR A 182 -17.30 8.41 -30.22
N GLY A 183 -16.21 9.14 -30.01
CA GLY A 183 -15.95 9.96 -28.85
C GLY A 183 -15.49 9.14 -27.64
N ASP A 184 -15.09 9.86 -26.61
CA ASP A 184 -14.78 9.33 -25.29
C ASP A 184 -15.43 10.18 -24.19
N THR A 185 -16.42 9.61 -23.53
CA THR A 185 -17.11 10.27 -22.41
C THR A 185 -16.22 10.46 -21.19
N ALA A 186 -15.25 9.55 -20.96
CA ALA A 186 -14.32 9.65 -19.84
C ALA A 186 -13.38 10.87 -19.97
N ASP A 187 -13.03 11.22 -21.21
CA ASP A 187 -12.15 12.35 -21.52
C ASP A 187 -12.90 13.58 -22.00
N ASN A 188 -14.25 13.52 -21.99
CA ASN A 188 -15.11 14.58 -22.50
C ASN A 188 -14.87 14.91 -23.97
N ILE A 189 -14.53 13.89 -24.76
CA ILE A 189 -14.35 14.00 -26.20
C ILE A 189 -15.67 13.64 -26.88
N PRO A 190 -16.40 14.61 -27.49
CA PRO A 190 -17.69 14.31 -28.09
C PRO A 190 -17.53 13.54 -29.41
N GLY A 191 -18.28 12.45 -29.54
CA GLY A 191 -18.35 11.68 -30.79
C GLY A 191 -19.17 12.38 -31.86
N ILE A 192 -19.26 11.74 -33.03
CA ILE A 192 -20.04 12.23 -34.18
C ILE A 192 -21.49 11.75 -34.03
N PRO A 193 -22.49 12.63 -34.11
CA PRO A 193 -23.89 12.28 -33.95
C PRO A 193 -24.32 11.15 -34.89
N GLY A 194 -24.88 10.09 -34.30
CA GLY A 194 -25.34 8.90 -35.07
C GLY A 194 -24.24 7.92 -35.45
N VAL A 195 -22.98 8.16 -35.08
CA VAL A 195 -21.86 7.25 -35.32
C VAL A 195 -21.48 6.54 -34.02
N GLY A 196 -22.10 5.38 -33.78
CA GLY A 196 -21.69 4.49 -32.70
C GLY A 196 -20.58 3.53 -33.16
N GLU A 197 -20.13 2.67 -32.25
CA GLU A 197 -18.97 1.80 -32.45
C GLU A 197 -19.07 0.95 -33.73
N LYS A 198 -20.20 0.25 -33.95
CA LYS A 198 -20.42 -0.58 -35.16
C LYS A 198 -20.35 0.24 -36.47
N THR A 199 -20.88 1.48 -36.42
CA THR A 199 -20.85 2.36 -37.59
C THR A 199 -19.42 2.84 -37.83
N ALA A 200 -18.69 3.25 -36.80
CA ALA A 200 -17.29 3.68 -36.89
C ALA A 200 -16.40 2.54 -37.40
N GLN A 201 -16.56 1.32 -36.92
CA GLN A 201 -15.84 0.13 -37.42
C GLN A 201 -16.08 -0.08 -38.91
N LYS A 202 -17.35 0.05 -39.37
CA LYS A 202 -17.70 -0.09 -40.78
C LYS A 202 -17.02 1.01 -41.61
N LEU A 203 -17.09 2.27 -41.16
CA LEU A 203 -16.48 3.39 -41.88
C LEU A 203 -14.97 3.24 -42.01
N ILE A 204 -14.28 2.86 -40.92
CA ILE A 204 -12.81 2.65 -40.97
C ILE A 204 -12.44 1.49 -41.88
N ARG A 205 -13.20 0.40 -41.92
CA ARG A 205 -12.95 -0.74 -42.84
C ARG A 205 -13.18 -0.36 -44.32
N GLU A 206 -14.21 0.46 -44.58
CA GLU A 206 -14.61 0.84 -45.91
C GLU A 206 -13.64 1.86 -46.53
N PHE A 207 -13.23 2.86 -45.75
CA PHE A 207 -12.39 3.94 -46.21
C PHE A 207 -10.89 3.84 -45.79
N GLY A 208 -10.54 2.80 -45.05
CA GLY A 208 -9.17 2.51 -44.63
C GLY A 208 -8.61 3.43 -43.55
N SER A 209 -9.05 4.70 -43.52
CA SER A 209 -8.60 5.71 -42.54
C SER A 209 -9.59 6.85 -42.40
N LEU A 210 -9.41 7.70 -41.37
CA LEU A 210 -10.16 8.95 -41.23
C LEU A 210 -9.89 9.92 -42.38
N GLU A 211 -8.67 9.98 -42.89
CA GLU A 211 -8.31 10.78 -44.06
C GLU A 211 -9.05 10.31 -45.30
N GLY A 212 -9.12 8.99 -45.54
CA GLY A 212 -9.90 8.37 -46.60
C GLY A 212 -11.37 8.70 -46.47
N LEU A 213 -11.93 8.55 -45.26
CA LEU A 213 -13.32 8.88 -44.95
C LEU A 213 -13.63 10.35 -45.26
N LEU A 214 -12.77 11.28 -44.85
CA LEU A 214 -12.97 12.72 -45.08
C LEU A 214 -12.83 13.14 -46.55
N LYS A 215 -12.04 12.43 -47.34
CA LYS A 215 -11.83 12.70 -48.78
C LYS A 215 -12.89 12.06 -49.65
N GLU A 216 -13.18 10.80 -49.39
CA GLU A 216 -13.97 9.92 -50.28
C GLU A 216 -15.39 9.67 -49.79
N GLY A 217 -15.73 10.19 -48.58
CA GLY A 217 -17.05 10.00 -47.95
C GLY A 217 -18.21 10.72 -48.69
N ALA A 218 -18.00 11.22 -49.92
CA ALA A 218 -19.01 11.89 -50.73
C ALA A 218 -20.23 11.01 -51.05
N ASP A 219 -20.06 9.69 -51.10
CA ASP A 219 -21.10 8.73 -51.42
C ASP A 219 -21.56 7.87 -50.24
N LEU A 220 -21.25 8.29 -49.03
CA LEU A 220 -21.65 7.62 -47.78
C LEU A 220 -23.17 7.42 -47.68
N LYS A 221 -23.56 6.19 -47.29
CA LYS A 221 -24.93 5.84 -46.94
C LYS A 221 -25.04 5.39 -45.49
N PRO A 222 -26.08 5.75 -44.75
CA PRO A 222 -27.19 6.63 -45.15
C PRO A 222 -26.80 8.11 -45.22
N PRO A 223 -27.56 8.97 -45.95
CA PRO A 223 -27.26 10.41 -46.12
C PRO A 223 -27.01 11.15 -44.80
N ARG A 224 -27.69 10.78 -43.73
CA ARG A 224 -27.54 11.33 -42.39
C ARG A 224 -26.09 11.20 -41.87
N ILE A 225 -25.44 10.04 -42.11
CA ILE A 225 -24.06 9.82 -41.65
C ILE A 225 -23.11 10.65 -42.51
N LYS A 226 -23.33 10.72 -43.81
CA LYS A 226 -22.55 11.60 -44.72
C LYS A 226 -22.57 13.05 -44.23
N GLU A 227 -23.77 13.57 -43.93
CA GLU A 227 -23.93 14.92 -43.46
C GLU A 227 -23.24 15.16 -42.13
N ALA A 228 -23.43 14.25 -41.13
CA ALA A 228 -22.76 14.32 -39.84
C ALA A 228 -21.23 14.32 -39.96
N VAL A 229 -20.65 13.45 -40.78
CA VAL A 229 -19.20 13.41 -41.03
C VAL A 229 -18.69 14.70 -41.66
N ARG A 230 -19.43 15.25 -42.65
CA ARG A 230 -19.06 16.48 -43.32
C ARG A 230 -19.14 17.70 -42.37
N GLU A 231 -20.21 17.83 -41.62
CA GLU A 231 -20.43 18.92 -40.66
C GLU A 231 -19.43 18.92 -39.52
N HIS A 232 -18.99 17.72 -39.11
CA HIS A 232 -18.12 17.54 -37.99
C HIS A 232 -16.64 17.22 -38.37
N ALA A 233 -16.26 17.46 -39.64
CA ALA A 233 -14.92 17.13 -40.13
C ALA A 233 -13.78 17.77 -39.30
N ALA A 234 -13.93 19.04 -38.88
CA ALA A 234 -12.95 19.70 -38.02
C ALA A 234 -12.87 19.04 -36.63
N ARG A 235 -14.02 18.61 -36.08
CA ARG A 235 -14.08 17.90 -34.80
C ARG A 235 -13.41 16.53 -34.89
N ILE A 236 -13.64 15.78 -35.94
CA ILE A 236 -13.00 14.49 -36.15
C ILE A 236 -11.47 14.61 -36.10
N LYS A 237 -10.92 15.63 -36.78
CA LYS A 237 -9.49 15.92 -36.77
C LYS A 237 -8.98 16.28 -35.36
N LEU A 238 -9.70 17.17 -34.67
CA LEU A 238 -9.37 17.53 -33.31
C LEU A 238 -9.43 16.33 -32.36
N ASN A 239 -10.49 15.54 -32.41
CA ASN A 239 -10.63 14.33 -31.60
C ASN A 239 -9.43 13.39 -31.79
N ARG A 240 -9.06 13.14 -33.05
CA ARG A 240 -7.88 12.31 -33.36
C ARG A 240 -6.62 12.85 -32.73
N GLU A 241 -6.37 14.16 -32.83
CA GLU A 241 -5.19 14.81 -32.22
C GLU A 241 -5.17 14.71 -30.70
N LEU A 242 -6.34 14.71 -30.04
CA LEU A 242 -6.47 14.57 -28.59
C LEU A 242 -6.24 13.12 -28.13
N ILE A 243 -6.63 12.13 -28.94
CA ILE A 243 -6.57 10.72 -28.59
C ILE A 243 -5.23 10.11 -28.98
N LEU A 244 -4.62 10.60 -30.03
CA LEU A 244 -3.39 10.01 -30.56
C LEU A 244 -2.21 10.20 -29.60
N LEU A 245 -1.55 9.09 -29.27
CA LEU A 245 -0.36 9.04 -28.41
C LEU A 245 0.92 9.04 -29.25
N ASP A 246 1.08 10.06 -30.11
CA ASP A 246 2.23 10.20 -31.02
C ASP A 246 3.20 11.32 -30.62
N GLN A 247 2.85 12.12 -29.62
CA GLN A 247 3.75 13.14 -29.10
C GLN A 247 4.98 12.46 -28.47
N GLU A 248 6.16 12.92 -28.85
CA GLU A 248 7.42 12.42 -28.30
C GLU A 248 7.98 13.41 -27.28
N PRO A 249 7.62 13.30 -26.00
CA PRO A 249 8.25 14.08 -24.97
C PRO A 249 9.75 13.75 -24.95
N GLU A 250 10.59 14.79 -24.92
CA GLU A 250 12.02 14.58 -24.69
C GLU A 250 12.23 13.94 -23.33
N LEU A 251 12.57 12.67 -23.32
CA LEU A 251 12.89 11.91 -22.13
C LEU A 251 14.33 11.43 -22.21
N ASN A 252 15.13 11.79 -21.20
CA ASN A 252 16.39 11.14 -20.96
C ASN A 252 16.07 9.74 -20.39
N PHE A 253 16.02 8.76 -21.28
CA PHE A 253 15.76 7.38 -20.90
C PHE A 253 17.00 6.54 -21.17
N ASP A 254 17.66 6.15 -20.08
CA ASP A 254 18.66 5.09 -20.11
C ASP A 254 17.99 3.77 -19.72
N LEU A 255 18.07 2.79 -20.61
CA LEU A 255 17.50 1.48 -20.37
C LEU A 255 18.14 0.77 -19.17
N GLU A 256 19.44 0.99 -18.93
CA GLU A 256 20.12 0.34 -17.81
C GLU A 256 19.64 0.90 -16.46
N GLU A 257 19.22 2.15 -16.38
CA GLU A 257 18.58 2.73 -15.19
C GLU A 257 17.21 2.09 -14.90
N ALA A 258 16.54 1.58 -15.94
CA ALA A 258 15.27 0.88 -15.82
C ALA A 258 15.42 -0.59 -15.42
N ARG A 259 16.64 -1.11 -15.27
CA ARG A 259 16.88 -2.50 -14.89
C ARG A 259 16.28 -2.78 -13.52
N THR A 260 15.50 -3.85 -13.44
CA THR A 260 14.93 -4.32 -12.16
C THR A 260 16.06 -4.70 -11.21
N GLY A 261 16.27 -3.88 -10.19
CA GLY A 261 17.34 -4.03 -9.20
C GLY A 261 16.88 -4.73 -7.92
N LYS A 262 17.79 -4.83 -6.96
CA LYS A 262 17.43 -5.26 -5.62
C LYS A 262 16.71 -4.09 -4.90
N PRO A 263 15.58 -4.35 -4.22
CA PRO A 263 14.93 -3.34 -3.40
C PRO A 263 15.85 -2.85 -2.26
N ASP A 264 15.73 -1.59 -1.92
CA ASP A 264 16.27 -1.03 -0.68
C ASP A 264 15.35 -1.43 0.49
N TYR A 265 15.69 -2.55 1.12
CA TYR A 265 14.88 -3.10 2.20
C TYR A 265 14.91 -2.23 3.46
N GLU A 266 15.94 -1.42 3.70
CA GLU A 266 16.00 -0.50 4.84
C GLU A 266 14.98 0.63 4.67
N SER A 267 14.98 1.28 3.51
CA SER A 267 13.98 2.30 3.17
C SER A 267 12.56 1.73 3.18
N LEU A 268 12.33 0.55 2.59
CA LEU A 268 11.02 -0.11 2.62
C LEU A 268 10.55 -0.39 4.04
N ARG A 269 11.44 -0.86 4.91
CA ARG A 269 11.14 -1.14 6.31
C ARG A 269 10.75 0.13 7.06
N SER A 270 11.49 1.21 6.85
CA SER A 270 11.20 2.51 7.44
C SER A 270 9.81 3.02 7.01
N ILE A 271 9.52 2.99 5.71
CA ILE A 271 8.22 3.41 5.16
C ILE A 271 7.09 2.54 5.72
N PHE A 272 7.27 1.20 5.73
CA PHE A 272 6.22 0.28 6.19
C PHE A 272 5.96 0.39 7.69
N LYS A 273 7.00 0.69 8.51
CA LYS A 273 6.83 1.01 9.93
C LYS A 273 6.00 2.26 10.12
N LYS A 274 6.39 3.37 9.45
CA LYS A 274 5.67 4.65 9.49
C LYS A 274 4.20 4.52 9.09
N LEU A 275 3.90 3.66 8.13
CA LEU A 275 2.54 3.42 7.62
C LEU A 275 1.81 2.26 8.33
N GLU A 276 2.42 1.64 9.32
CA GLU A 276 1.89 0.52 10.11
C GLU A 276 1.50 -0.71 9.26
N PHE A 277 2.24 -0.96 8.18
CA PHE A 277 2.00 -2.08 7.27
C PHE A 277 2.60 -3.39 7.78
N LYS A 278 2.06 -3.91 8.87
CA LYS A 278 2.55 -5.11 9.59
C LYS A 278 2.77 -6.31 8.67
N ARG A 279 1.80 -6.59 7.78
CA ARG A 279 1.91 -7.70 6.83
C ARG A 279 3.09 -7.51 5.89
N LEU A 280 3.26 -6.31 5.32
CA LEU A 280 4.34 -6.03 4.39
C LEU A 280 5.70 -6.06 5.09
N LEU A 281 5.77 -5.60 6.35
CA LEU A 281 6.98 -5.73 7.19
C LEU A 281 7.36 -7.20 7.38
N GLY A 282 6.40 -8.07 7.67
CA GLY A 282 6.63 -9.50 7.83
C GLY A 282 7.07 -10.23 6.55
N GLU A 283 6.81 -9.63 5.38
CA GLU A 283 7.23 -10.18 4.08
C GLU A 283 8.64 -9.72 3.64
N LEU A 284 9.21 -8.71 4.30
CA LEU A 284 10.58 -8.27 4.03
C LEU A 284 11.60 -9.29 4.60
N PRO A 285 12.79 -9.41 3.99
CA PRO A 285 13.88 -10.17 4.55
C PRO A 285 14.21 -9.70 5.98
N GLU A 286 14.62 -10.63 6.83
CA GLU A 286 15.09 -10.27 8.17
C GLU A 286 16.32 -9.37 8.05
N GLU A 287 16.38 -8.34 8.90
CA GLU A 287 17.68 -7.75 9.18
C GLU A 287 18.50 -8.81 9.91
N GLU A 288 19.76 -8.99 9.52
CA GLU A 288 20.76 -9.69 10.32
C GLU A 288 21.09 -8.90 11.60
N LYS A 289 20.10 -8.31 12.25
CA LYS A 289 20.27 -7.80 13.60
C LYS A 289 20.18 -9.00 14.52
N ASP A 290 21.31 -9.34 15.06
CA ASP A 290 21.43 -10.18 16.24
C ASP A 290 20.32 -9.81 17.25
N LEU A 291 19.21 -10.55 17.22
CA LEU A 291 18.21 -10.53 18.29
C LEU A 291 18.81 -11.11 19.60
N SER A 292 20.11 -11.39 19.60
CA SER A 292 20.89 -11.78 20.77
C SER A 292 21.10 -10.64 21.79
N ALA A 293 20.62 -9.42 21.50
CA ALA A 293 20.67 -8.32 22.46
C ALA A 293 19.56 -8.33 23.54
N ALA A 294 18.63 -9.28 23.50
CA ALA A 294 17.99 -9.70 24.74
C ALA A 294 19.06 -10.46 25.53
N ALA A 295 19.59 -9.82 26.60
CA ALA A 295 20.57 -10.49 27.46
C ALA A 295 20.07 -11.91 27.77
N PRO A 296 20.88 -12.96 27.57
CA PRO A 296 20.42 -14.32 27.81
C PRO A 296 19.86 -14.38 29.21
N ALA A 297 18.68 -15.02 29.35
CA ALA A 297 18.07 -15.18 30.67
C ALA A 297 19.10 -15.81 31.58
N ARG A 298 19.66 -15.01 32.45
CA ARG A 298 20.60 -15.51 33.45
C ARG A 298 19.77 -16.27 34.44
N LEU A 299 20.06 -17.56 34.63
CA LEU A 299 19.53 -18.35 35.73
C LEU A 299 20.05 -17.73 37.03
N TYR A 300 19.16 -17.09 37.76
CA TYR A 300 19.46 -16.52 39.07
C TYR A 300 19.28 -17.59 40.14
N SER A 301 20.13 -17.54 41.16
CA SER A 301 20.01 -18.41 42.32
C SER A 301 18.75 -18.00 43.14
N ARG A 302 18.27 -18.91 43.99
CA ARG A 302 17.18 -18.64 44.95
C ARG A 302 17.48 -17.40 45.78
N ASP A 303 18.71 -17.28 46.29
CA ASP A 303 19.13 -16.15 47.13
C ASP A 303 19.11 -14.80 46.37
N GLU A 304 19.48 -14.83 45.09
CA GLU A 304 19.38 -13.62 44.22
C GLU A 304 17.95 -13.21 43.98
N MET A 305 17.05 -14.16 43.78
CA MET A 305 15.61 -13.94 43.62
C MET A 305 14.98 -13.41 44.91
N GLU A 306 15.29 -14.01 46.03
CA GLU A 306 14.82 -13.59 47.37
C GLU A 306 15.22 -12.15 47.68
N LYS A 307 16.50 -11.79 47.44
CA LYS A 307 17.00 -10.42 47.61
C LYS A 307 16.32 -9.44 46.66
N ALA A 308 16.11 -9.83 45.40
CA ALA A 308 15.42 -8.98 44.41
C ALA A 308 13.97 -8.72 44.81
N LEU A 309 13.24 -9.74 45.21
CA LEU A 309 11.85 -9.63 45.64
C LEU A 309 11.69 -8.88 46.96
N ALA A 310 12.60 -9.09 47.94
CA ALA A 310 12.59 -8.38 49.22
C ALA A 310 12.83 -6.86 49.07
N SER A 311 13.58 -6.44 48.06
CA SER A 311 13.85 -5.05 47.74
C SER A 311 12.90 -4.44 46.70
N ALA A 312 12.05 -5.25 46.06
CA ALA A 312 11.21 -4.80 44.96
C ALA A 312 10.06 -3.92 45.43
N ARG A 313 9.94 -2.72 44.87
CA ARG A 313 8.75 -1.89 44.94
C ARG A 313 7.80 -2.14 43.79
N GLU A 314 8.31 -2.73 42.70
CA GLU A 314 7.61 -3.06 41.49
C GLU A 314 8.07 -4.41 40.93
N MET A 315 7.13 -5.17 40.39
CA MET A 315 7.35 -6.37 39.58
C MET A 315 6.71 -6.20 38.21
N VAL A 316 7.45 -6.49 37.14
CA VAL A 316 6.90 -6.62 35.81
C VAL A 316 6.59 -8.07 35.53
N LEU A 317 5.38 -8.36 35.07
CA LEU A 317 4.85 -9.72 34.90
C LEU A 317 4.41 -9.95 33.46
N TYR A 318 4.70 -11.14 32.96
CA TYR A 318 4.09 -11.65 31.73
C TYR A 318 3.76 -13.14 31.91
N GLY A 319 2.52 -13.49 31.61
CA GLY A 319 2.03 -14.87 31.76
C GLY A 319 1.39 -15.35 30.48
N THR A 320 1.73 -16.58 30.03
CA THR A 320 1.17 -17.22 28.84
C THR A 320 -0.17 -17.92 29.08
N GLY A 321 -0.66 -17.91 30.33
CA GLY A 321 -1.90 -18.58 30.70
C GLY A 321 -1.79 -20.09 30.97
N ALA A 322 -0.69 -20.73 30.60
CA ALA A 322 -0.48 -22.18 30.75
C ALA A 322 0.34 -22.58 32.00
N GLY A 323 0.53 -21.65 32.93
CA GLY A 323 1.36 -21.88 34.14
C GLY A 323 2.78 -21.35 34.01
N ASP A 324 3.17 -20.83 32.87
CA ASP A 324 4.47 -20.22 32.66
C ASP A 324 4.37 -18.72 32.93
N LEU A 325 4.79 -18.32 34.11
CA LEU A 325 4.93 -16.93 34.50
C LEU A 325 6.39 -16.53 34.46
N VAL A 326 6.70 -15.46 33.71
CA VAL A 326 7.99 -14.81 33.75
C VAL A 326 7.85 -13.44 34.40
N PHE A 327 8.88 -13.00 35.12
CA PHE A 327 8.83 -11.70 35.79
C PHE A 327 10.19 -11.00 35.85
N ALA A 328 10.16 -9.71 36.05
CA ALA A 328 11.32 -8.90 36.35
C ALA A 328 11.12 -8.15 37.67
N ALA A 329 12.13 -8.12 38.53
CA ALA A 329 12.14 -7.39 39.77
C ALA A 329 13.55 -6.82 40.02
N ALA A 330 13.64 -5.60 40.56
CA ALA A 330 14.90 -4.91 40.82
C ALA A 330 15.91 -4.94 39.66
N GLY A 331 15.42 -4.76 38.40
CA GLY A 331 16.24 -4.76 37.18
C GLY A 331 16.75 -6.14 36.73
N LYS A 332 16.30 -7.25 37.35
CA LYS A 332 16.68 -8.61 37.00
C LYS A 332 15.48 -9.37 36.41
N PHE A 333 15.73 -10.21 35.39
CA PHE A 333 14.73 -11.04 34.72
C PHE A 333 14.75 -12.46 35.28
N PHE A 334 13.61 -13.00 35.62
CA PHE A 334 13.46 -14.36 36.15
C PHE A 334 12.51 -15.16 35.26
N CYS A 335 13.02 -16.25 34.72
CA CYS A 335 12.23 -17.19 33.92
C CYS A 335 12.13 -18.49 34.68
N SER A 336 10.91 -19.05 34.77
CA SER A 336 10.59 -20.30 35.44
C SER A 336 10.77 -20.28 36.97
N VAL A 337 9.82 -20.85 37.62
CA VAL A 337 9.67 -20.75 39.06
C VAL A 337 10.13 -22.04 39.71
N SER A 338 11.38 -22.11 40.05
CA SER A 338 11.89 -23.16 40.92
C SER A 338 11.41 -23.02 42.38
N ASP A 339 11.01 -21.79 42.79
CA ASP A 339 10.48 -21.52 44.12
C ASP A 339 9.10 -20.87 44.10
N ARG A 340 8.06 -21.71 44.03
CA ARG A 340 6.65 -21.27 43.96
C ARG A 340 6.19 -20.51 45.21
N GLU A 341 6.72 -20.81 46.40
CA GLU A 341 6.28 -20.15 47.64
C GLU A 341 6.75 -18.70 47.72
N LEU A 342 8.00 -18.47 47.36
CA LEU A 342 8.57 -17.13 47.36
C LEU A 342 7.86 -16.21 46.35
N LEU A 343 7.60 -16.69 45.14
CA LEU A 343 6.84 -15.95 44.15
C LEU A 343 5.40 -15.72 44.58
N ARG A 344 4.73 -16.72 45.16
CA ARG A 344 3.36 -16.61 45.68
C ARG A 344 3.25 -15.51 46.71
N SER A 345 4.20 -15.41 47.64
CA SER A 345 4.26 -14.33 48.65
C SER A 345 4.40 -12.97 48.00
N ALA A 346 5.29 -12.82 47.00
CA ALA A 346 5.51 -11.54 46.29
C ALA A 346 4.29 -11.13 45.46
N LEU A 347 3.61 -12.08 44.81
CA LEU A 347 2.39 -11.82 44.03
C LEU A 347 1.22 -11.35 44.91
N SER A 348 1.06 -11.90 46.09
CA SER A 348 0.00 -11.54 47.02
C SER A 348 0.29 -10.27 47.83
N ASP A 349 1.52 -9.73 47.82
CA ASP A 349 1.85 -8.53 48.57
C ASP A 349 1.37 -7.27 47.84
N PRO A 350 0.38 -6.50 48.35
CA PRO A 350 -0.14 -5.30 47.68
C PRO A 350 0.84 -4.13 47.67
N ARG A 351 1.90 -4.19 48.49
CA ARG A 351 2.94 -3.13 48.54
C ARG A 351 3.86 -3.18 47.33
N ILE A 352 4.02 -4.35 46.73
CA ILE A 352 4.77 -4.54 45.47
C ILE A 352 3.82 -4.26 44.31
N LYS A 353 4.04 -3.17 43.58
CA LYS A 353 3.21 -2.83 42.41
C LYS A 353 3.48 -3.77 41.24
N LYS A 354 2.42 -4.31 40.64
CA LYS A 354 2.51 -5.19 39.47
C LYS A 354 2.25 -4.42 38.19
N THR A 355 3.20 -4.51 37.29
CA THR A 355 3.10 -3.97 35.93
C THR A 355 3.05 -5.13 34.95
N GLY A 356 2.19 -5.06 33.93
CA GLY A 356 2.07 -6.15 32.96
C GLY A 356 1.24 -5.79 31.73
N HIS A 357 0.87 -6.81 31.00
CA HIS A 357 -0.05 -6.75 29.87
C HIS A 357 -1.19 -7.71 30.11
N ASP A 358 -2.44 -7.22 30.06
CA ASP A 358 -3.66 -7.98 30.37
C ASP A 358 -3.58 -8.66 31.77
N LEU A 359 -3.29 -7.82 32.76
CA LEU A 359 -3.17 -8.27 34.18
C LEU A 359 -4.47 -8.88 34.69
N LYS A 360 -5.62 -8.48 34.15
CA LYS A 360 -6.91 -9.08 34.47
C LYS A 360 -6.91 -10.57 34.11
N LYS A 361 -6.53 -10.91 32.88
CA LYS A 361 -6.43 -12.30 32.39
C LYS A 361 -5.42 -13.10 33.23
N LEU A 362 -4.28 -12.50 33.55
CA LEU A 362 -3.28 -13.12 34.40
C LEU A 362 -3.80 -13.36 35.82
N LYS A 363 -4.54 -12.41 36.43
CA LYS A 363 -5.13 -12.57 37.76
C LYS A 363 -6.13 -13.73 37.80
N VAL A 364 -7.02 -13.86 36.81
CA VAL A 364 -7.93 -14.98 36.67
C VAL A 364 -7.18 -16.31 36.52
N ALA A 365 -6.15 -16.35 35.68
CA ALA A 365 -5.35 -17.58 35.48
C ALA A 365 -4.65 -18.04 36.77
N LEU A 366 -4.10 -17.10 37.53
CA LEU A 366 -3.45 -17.38 38.83
C LEU A 366 -4.48 -17.79 39.90
N PHE A 367 -5.62 -17.13 39.95
CA PHE A 367 -6.71 -17.47 40.89
C PHE A 367 -7.18 -18.92 40.70
N ASN A 368 -7.34 -19.36 39.46
CA ASN A 368 -7.70 -20.75 39.15
C ASN A 368 -6.66 -21.79 39.63
N GLN A 369 -5.43 -21.35 39.89
CA GLN A 369 -4.36 -22.16 40.48
C GLN A 369 -4.22 -22.00 41.99
N GLY A 370 -5.11 -21.25 42.61
CA GLY A 370 -5.08 -20.96 44.05
C GLY A 370 -4.04 -19.88 44.46
N TRP A 371 -3.68 -18.99 43.53
CA TRP A 371 -2.74 -17.91 43.79
C TRP A 371 -3.42 -16.54 43.75
N ALA A 372 -3.07 -15.67 44.67
CA ALA A 372 -3.56 -14.29 44.71
C ALA A 372 -2.60 -13.38 43.91
N LEU A 373 -3.16 -12.45 43.15
CA LEU A 373 -2.42 -11.36 42.50
C LEU A 373 -2.97 -10.04 43.02
N GLU A 374 -2.17 -9.34 43.83
CA GLU A 374 -2.55 -8.09 44.46
C GLU A 374 -1.57 -6.94 44.08
N GLY A 375 -1.98 -5.69 44.29
CA GLY A 375 -1.15 -4.55 44.01
C GLY A 375 -1.02 -4.24 42.54
N LEU A 376 -2.08 -4.41 41.73
CA LEU A 376 -2.06 -4.02 40.32
C LEU A 376 -1.73 -2.55 40.19
N GLY A 377 -0.65 -2.23 39.47
CA GLY A 377 -0.10 -0.88 39.37
C GLY A 377 -0.18 -0.27 37.96
N PHE A 378 0.18 -1.04 36.95
CA PHE A 378 0.16 -0.56 35.57
C PHE A 378 -0.09 -1.70 34.57
N ASP A 379 -1.06 -1.52 33.68
CA ASP A 379 -1.36 -2.43 32.61
C ASP A 379 -1.21 -1.70 31.26
N VAL A 380 -0.24 -2.15 30.45
CA VAL A 380 0.05 -1.50 29.15
C VAL A 380 -1.11 -1.65 28.17
N MET A 381 -1.92 -2.72 28.28
CA MET A 381 -3.11 -2.91 27.44
C MET A 381 -4.20 -1.90 27.82
N ILE A 382 -4.49 -1.71 29.10
CA ILE A 382 -5.49 -0.75 29.60
C ILE A 382 -5.05 0.68 29.27
N ALA A 383 -3.78 1.02 29.49
CA ALA A 383 -3.23 2.32 29.14
C ALA A 383 -3.43 2.63 27.64
N SER A 384 -3.12 1.68 26.78
CA SER A 384 -3.29 1.81 25.32
C SER A 384 -4.75 1.88 24.92
N TYR A 385 -5.65 1.15 25.59
CA TYR A 385 -7.09 1.23 25.37
C TYR A 385 -7.62 2.64 25.65
N LEU A 386 -7.24 3.26 26.77
CA LEU A 386 -7.65 4.61 27.10
C LEU A 386 -7.13 5.66 26.09
N LEU A 387 -5.92 5.46 25.59
CA LEU A 387 -5.33 6.37 24.60
C LEU A 387 -6.00 6.28 23.23
N ASN A 388 -6.45 5.09 22.84
CA ASN A 388 -7.13 4.85 21.56
C ASN A 388 -8.11 3.66 21.65
N PRO A 389 -9.37 3.89 22.08
CA PRO A 389 -10.35 2.82 22.29
C PRO A 389 -10.90 2.21 20.99
N SER A 390 -10.64 2.80 19.83
CA SER A 390 -11.13 2.32 18.53
C SER A 390 -10.21 1.28 17.85
N ARG A 391 -9.17 0.83 18.53
CA ARG A 391 -8.23 -0.16 17.98
C ARG A 391 -8.85 -1.53 17.83
N SER A 392 -8.41 -2.24 16.80
CA SER A 392 -8.78 -3.64 16.58
C SER A 392 -7.96 -4.63 17.41
N SER A 393 -6.81 -4.23 17.95
CA SER A 393 -5.91 -5.09 18.72
C SER A 393 -5.04 -4.28 19.68
N TYR A 394 -4.78 -4.87 20.85
CA TYR A 394 -3.88 -4.36 21.89
C TYR A 394 -2.77 -5.38 22.20
N ALA A 395 -2.40 -6.24 21.25
CA ALA A 395 -1.28 -7.17 21.41
C ALA A 395 0.04 -6.42 21.61
N LEU A 396 0.97 -7.01 22.37
CA LEU A 396 2.26 -6.37 22.67
C LEU A 396 3.05 -6.01 21.41
N GLU A 397 3.00 -6.86 20.39
CA GLU A 397 3.64 -6.61 19.10
C GLU A 397 3.09 -5.37 18.40
N ASP A 398 1.79 -5.13 18.54
CA ASP A 398 1.11 -3.98 17.96
C ASP A 398 1.46 -2.69 18.72
N LEU A 399 1.52 -2.78 20.05
CA LEU A 399 1.89 -1.67 20.91
C LEU A 399 3.38 -1.29 20.73
N ALA A 400 4.25 -2.28 20.51
CA ALA A 400 5.67 -2.07 20.25
C ALA A 400 5.88 -1.31 18.94
N LEU A 401 5.19 -1.70 17.87
CA LEU A 401 5.31 -1.04 16.58
C LEU A 401 4.88 0.43 16.66
N GLU A 402 3.76 0.72 17.35
CA GLU A 402 3.20 2.06 17.40
C GLU A 402 3.97 3.00 18.33
N ASN A 403 4.32 2.52 19.52
CA ASN A 403 4.88 3.41 20.56
C ASN A 403 6.41 3.39 20.61
N LEU A 404 7.05 2.35 20.03
CA LEU A 404 8.51 2.16 20.06
C LEU A 404 9.12 2.04 18.65
N GLU A 405 8.32 2.01 17.60
CA GLU A 405 8.74 1.72 16.22
C GLU A 405 9.47 0.36 16.08
N GLU A 406 9.25 -0.55 17.03
CA GLU A 406 9.82 -1.90 17.03
C GLU A 406 8.85 -2.88 16.36
N PHE A 407 9.21 -3.42 15.19
CA PHE A 407 8.42 -4.46 14.54
C PHE A 407 8.79 -5.84 15.06
N ILE A 408 7.79 -6.59 15.54
CA ILE A 408 7.91 -7.97 16.00
C ILE A 408 6.97 -8.82 15.16
N ARG A 409 7.48 -9.91 14.62
CA ARG A 409 6.64 -10.83 13.84
C ARG A 409 5.56 -11.44 14.74
N PRO A 410 4.30 -11.46 14.30
CA PRO A 410 3.23 -12.11 15.04
C PRO A 410 3.59 -13.56 15.39
N GLY A 411 3.47 -13.90 16.68
CA GLY A 411 3.77 -15.24 17.18
C GLY A 411 5.26 -15.58 17.41
N SER A 412 6.18 -14.61 17.18
CA SER A 412 7.61 -14.80 17.48
C SER A 412 8.03 -14.23 18.85
N LEU A 413 7.12 -13.57 19.55
CA LEU A 413 7.41 -12.92 20.82
C LEU A 413 7.60 -13.95 21.94
N GLY A 414 8.84 -14.15 22.35
CA GLY A 414 9.18 -14.98 23.54
C GLY A 414 8.85 -14.24 24.84
N PRO A 415 8.71 -14.98 25.97
CA PRO A 415 8.32 -14.41 27.26
C PRO A 415 9.26 -13.31 27.77
N GLU A 416 10.54 -13.45 27.56
CA GLU A 416 11.58 -12.48 27.98
C GLU A 416 11.50 -11.19 27.16
N ALA A 417 11.32 -11.34 25.84
CA ALA A 417 11.13 -10.21 24.95
C ALA A 417 9.82 -9.45 25.32
N ALA A 418 8.75 -10.17 25.71
CA ALA A 418 7.52 -9.58 26.18
C ALA A 418 7.74 -8.73 27.45
N LEU A 419 8.50 -9.23 28.45
CA LEU A 419 8.87 -8.42 29.62
C LEU A 419 9.64 -7.17 29.24
N SER A 420 10.63 -7.29 28.37
CA SER A 420 11.43 -6.13 27.89
C SER A 420 10.54 -5.09 27.23
N LEU A 421 9.57 -5.52 26.41
CA LEU A 421 8.62 -4.60 25.78
C LEU A 421 7.72 -3.90 26.79
N ILE A 422 7.19 -4.61 27.78
CA ILE A 422 6.36 -4.03 28.83
C ILE A 422 7.14 -2.94 29.58
N ILE A 423 8.42 -3.23 29.90
CA ILE A 423 9.31 -2.26 30.57
C ILE A 423 9.52 -0.99 29.70
N LYS A 424 9.74 -1.15 28.40
CA LYS A 424 9.93 -0.04 27.46
C LYS A 424 8.63 0.74 27.21
N LEU A 425 7.51 0.06 27.07
CA LEU A 425 6.20 0.64 26.77
C LEU A 425 5.65 1.48 27.93
N LYS A 426 5.89 1.06 29.17
CA LYS A 426 5.34 1.74 30.36
C LYS A 426 5.63 3.24 30.39
N PRO A 427 6.89 3.74 30.30
CA PRO A 427 7.16 5.17 30.35
C PRO A 427 6.51 5.93 29.19
N ALA A 428 6.56 5.41 27.97
CA ALA A 428 5.94 6.05 26.81
C ALA A 428 4.42 6.22 26.97
N LEU A 429 3.74 5.16 27.44
CA LEU A 429 2.29 5.20 27.68
C LEU A 429 1.93 6.07 28.88
N GLN A 430 2.76 6.12 29.93
CA GLN A 430 2.55 7.02 31.07
C GLN A 430 2.61 8.50 30.64
N ASP A 431 3.57 8.85 29.80
CA ASP A 431 3.71 10.22 29.32
C ASP A 431 2.53 10.59 28.39
N ALA A 432 2.11 9.70 27.49
CA ALA A 432 0.95 9.92 26.66
C ALA A 432 -0.37 10.06 27.46
N LEU A 433 -0.54 9.28 28.55
CA LEU A 433 -1.70 9.43 29.45
C LEU A 433 -1.70 10.79 30.16
N LYS A 434 -0.51 11.30 30.57
CA LYS A 434 -0.38 12.63 31.17
C LYS A 434 -0.74 13.74 30.17
N GLU A 435 -0.19 13.68 28.96
CA GLU A 435 -0.46 14.66 27.91
C GLU A 435 -1.96 14.77 27.59
N LYS A 436 -2.67 13.64 27.59
CA LYS A 436 -4.11 13.60 27.33
C LYS A 436 -4.98 13.80 28.58
N ASN A 437 -4.40 14.09 29.74
CA ASN A 437 -5.12 14.21 31.03
C ASN A 437 -5.92 12.98 31.43
N LEU A 438 -5.45 11.78 31.06
CA LEU A 438 -6.11 10.49 31.32
C LEU A 438 -5.53 9.74 32.54
N SER A 439 -4.46 10.27 33.17
CA SER A 439 -3.78 9.59 34.30
C SER A 439 -4.70 9.28 35.48
N GLY A 440 -5.60 10.21 35.84
CA GLY A 440 -6.59 10.00 36.90
C GLY A 440 -7.60 8.91 36.54
N LEU A 441 -8.14 8.93 35.32
CA LEU A 441 -9.05 7.90 34.83
C LEU A 441 -8.39 6.51 34.86
N PHE A 442 -7.12 6.44 34.45
CA PHE A 442 -6.35 5.20 34.47
C PHE A 442 -6.13 4.68 35.90
N SER A 443 -5.61 5.53 36.83
CA SER A 443 -5.22 5.08 38.17
C SER A 443 -6.39 4.87 39.12
N ASP A 444 -7.43 5.71 39.04
CA ASP A 444 -8.48 5.79 40.04
C ASP A 444 -9.74 5.00 39.66
N LEU A 445 -9.89 4.67 38.35
CA LEU A 445 -11.03 3.93 37.84
C LEU A 445 -10.62 2.63 37.16
N GLU A 446 -9.86 2.67 36.07
CA GLU A 446 -9.63 1.50 35.21
C GLU A 446 -8.76 0.42 35.86
N MET A 447 -7.66 0.81 36.51
CA MET A 447 -6.80 -0.15 37.21
C MET A 447 -7.49 -0.84 38.41
N PRO A 448 -8.23 -0.13 39.30
CA PRO A 448 -9.04 -0.77 40.31
C PRO A 448 -10.14 -1.70 39.75
N LEU A 449 -10.83 -1.26 38.67
CA LEU A 449 -11.86 -2.03 38.00
C LEU A 449 -11.33 -3.36 37.46
N ALA A 450 -10.13 -3.36 36.85
CA ALA A 450 -9.47 -4.59 36.39
C ALA A 450 -9.23 -5.58 37.53
N GLY A 451 -8.93 -5.11 38.72
CA GLY A 451 -8.81 -5.90 39.94
C GLY A 451 -10.11 -6.56 40.39
N VAL A 452 -11.22 -5.80 40.38
CA VAL A 452 -12.56 -6.26 40.77
C VAL A 452 -13.15 -7.23 39.77
N LEU A 453 -13.03 -6.97 38.48
CA LEU A 453 -13.58 -7.81 37.39
C LEU A 453 -12.85 -9.16 37.21
N ALA A 454 -11.75 -9.38 37.93
CA ALA A 454 -10.95 -10.60 37.89
C ALA A 454 -11.18 -11.49 39.14
N GLY A 455 -12.05 -11.08 40.10
CA GLY A 455 -12.34 -11.76 41.37
C GLY A 455 -13.56 -12.65 41.36
#